data_163ca279468739f780beeff6f61c4691
#
_entry.id   163ca279468739f780beeff6f61c4691
#
_cell.length_a   1.000
_cell.length_b   1.000
_cell.length_c   1.000
_cell.angle_alpha   90.00
_cell.angle_beta   90.00
_cell.angle_gamma   90.00
#
_symmetry.space_group_name_H-M   'P 1'
#
loop_
_entity.id
_entity.type
_entity.pdbx_description
1 polymer ?
#
loop_
_entity_poly.entity_id
_entity_poly.type
_entity_poly.pdbx_seq_one_letter_code
_entity_poly.pdbx_strand_id
1 'polypeptide(L)'
;SACLVGSEMCIRDRDGKSFFYVNPLEVWPDNCIDRTSKEHVKPVRQKWFGVACCPPNIARTLASMGQYIYFTDKNTAYVNLYISNEAQIELEEGALKIQIESDLTNTGHIRMAITPDGEGEHRLALRIPDYVKTYTIKRDGKILRNARISQSYLLIEDIKEQTEIEIDFEVPAKFVRANPNVREDAGKVALVKGPLVYCLEETDNGENLPSIFVNTKQELKETFESELLGGVTTIRFTGKKLNMDTWQDGALYDTREQVFEDIELKAIPYHCWDNRKTGEMLVWMKEMF
;
A
#
# COMPACT_ATOMS: atom_id res chain seq x y z
N SER A 1 1.08 -2.81 10.84
CA SER A 1 2.05 -1.80 10.36
C SER A 1 1.86 -1.40 8.91
N ALA A 2 1.10 -2.13 8.08
CA ALA A 2 0.74 -1.72 6.72
C ALA A 2 -0.12 -0.43 6.68
N CYS A 3 -0.84 -0.12 7.77
CA CYS A 3 -1.63 1.10 7.88
C CYS A 3 -0.83 2.41 7.91
N LEU A 4 0.43 2.40 8.35
CA LEU A 4 1.19 3.65 8.51
C LEU A 4 1.64 4.24 7.17
N VAL A 5 2.11 3.42 6.24
CA VAL A 5 2.58 3.88 4.92
C VAL A 5 1.42 4.29 4.02
N GLY A 6 0.30 3.57 4.06
CA GLY A 6 -0.91 3.94 3.31
C GLY A 6 -1.61 5.19 3.82
N SER A 7 -1.70 5.37 5.15
CA SER A 7 -2.43 6.48 5.75
C SER A 7 -1.76 7.84 5.54
N GLU A 8 -0.45 7.90 5.53
CA GLU A 8 0.28 9.16 5.34
C GLU A 8 0.18 9.71 3.92
N MET A 9 0.15 8.83 2.92
CA MET A 9 0.01 9.22 1.52
C MET A 9 -1.43 9.60 1.16
N CYS A 10 -2.43 9.10 1.90
CA CYS A 10 -3.85 9.41 1.67
C CYS A 10 -4.27 10.79 2.18
N ILE A 11 -3.58 11.34 3.14
CA ILE A 11 -3.97 12.59 3.78
C ILE A 11 -3.75 13.78 2.85
N ARG A 12 -2.69 13.79 2.05
CA ARG A 12 -2.38 14.89 1.13
C ARG A 12 -2.68 14.54 -0.32
N ASP A 13 -3.17 15.54 -1.06
CA ASP A 13 -3.18 15.48 -2.51
C ASP A 13 -1.75 15.53 -3.08
N ARG A 14 -1.63 15.29 -4.39
CA ARG A 14 -0.32 15.24 -5.04
C ARG A 14 0.41 16.58 -5.08
N ASP A 15 -0.31 17.69 -5.01
CA ASP A 15 0.27 19.03 -4.98
C ASP A 15 0.54 19.54 -3.54
N GLY A 16 0.17 18.74 -2.52
CA GLY A 16 0.42 19.03 -1.12
C GLY A 16 -0.42 20.15 -0.51
N LYS A 17 -1.50 20.58 -1.19
CA LYS A 17 -2.31 21.74 -0.78
C LYS A 17 -3.56 21.39 0.00
N SER A 18 -4.07 20.16 -0.16
CA SER A 18 -5.26 19.68 0.53
C SER A 18 -5.07 18.27 1.07
N PHE A 19 -5.91 17.86 2.01
CA PHE A 19 -5.78 16.60 2.71
C PHE A 19 -7.12 16.06 3.20
N PHE A 20 -7.17 14.78 3.55
CA PHE A 20 -8.25 14.19 4.35
C PHE A 20 -7.87 14.16 5.82
N TYR A 21 -8.81 14.46 6.69
CA TYR A 21 -8.60 14.34 8.13
C TYR A 21 -8.74 12.91 8.63
N VAL A 22 -9.64 12.14 8.03
CA VAL A 22 -9.87 10.73 8.30
C VAL A 22 -9.63 9.91 7.04
N ASN A 23 -9.32 8.62 7.20
CA ASN A 23 -9.10 7.68 6.11
C ASN A 23 -10.29 6.70 6.02
N PRO A 24 -11.42 7.10 5.41
CA PRO A 24 -12.56 6.21 5.24
C PRO A 24 -12.22 5.09 4.27
N LEU A 25 -12.77 3.91 4.50
CA LEU A 25 -12.62 2.77 3.58
C LEU A 25 -13.82 2.62 2.63
N GLU A 26 -14.80 3.50 2.79
CA GLU A 26 -15.95 3.68 1.92
C GLU A 26 -16.38 5.15 1.97
N VAL A 27 -16.63 5.74 0.82
CA VAL A 27 -17.17 7.10 0.69
C VAL A 27 -18.34 7.07 -0.28
N TRP A 28 -19.44 7.61 0.19
CA TRP A 28 -20.61 7.97 -0.60
C TRP A 28 -20.83 9.48 -0.45
N PRO A 29 -20.58 10.30 -1.49
CA PRO A 29 -20.61 11.76 -1.38
C PRO A 29 -21.92 12.32 -0.79
N ASP A 30 -23.05 11.78 -1.20
CA ASP A 30 -24.36 12.24 -0.72
C ASP A 30 -24.62 11.96 0.76
N ASN A 31 -23.86 11.05 1.38
CA ASN A 31 -23.96 10.72 2.81
C ASN A 31 -22.95 11.49 3.68
N CYS A 32 -22.08 12.30 3.08
CA CYS A 32 -21.09 13.11 3.79
C CYS A 32 -21.72 14.44 4.25
N ILE A 33 -22.68 14.36 5.19
CA ILE A 33 -23.50 15.48 5.64
C ILE A 33 -22.93 16.09 6.91
N ASP A 34 -22.80 17.42 6.96
CA ASP A 34 -22.38 18.14 8.15
C ASP A 34 -23.35 17.93 9.33
N ARG A 35 -22.80 17.94 10.55
CA ARG A 35 -23.53 17.71 11.81
C ARG A 35 -24.12 16.31 11.98
N THR A 36 -23.57 15.33 11.29
CA THR A 36 -23.86 13.90 11.48
C THR A 36 -22.63 13.17 11.98
N SER A 37 -22.75 11.87 12.26
CA SER A 37 -21.59 11.02 12.57
C SER A 37 -20.56 10.92 11.42
N LYS A 38 -20.94 11.36 10.23
CA LYS A 38 -20.11 11.38 9.02
C LYS A 38 -19.49 12.77 8.71
N GLU A 39 -19.66 13.77 9.55
CA GLU A 39 -19.18 15.14 9.26
C GLU A 39 -17.67 15.26 9.05
N HIS A 40 -16.87 14.33 9.64
CA HIS A 40 -15.42 14.29 9.44
C HIS A 40 -15.02 13.56 8.15
N VAL A 41 -15.91 12.78 7.56
CA VAL A 41 -15.73 12.16 6.24
C VAL A 41 -16.15 13.18 5.20
N LYS A 42 -15.19 13.64 4.39
CA LYS A 42 -15.46 14.55 3.28
C LYS A 42 -15.29 13.79 1.97
N PRO A 43 -16.14 14.09 0.97
CA PRO A 43 -16.01 13.43 -0.35
C PRO A 43 -14.82 13.95 -1.14
N VAL A 44 -14.27 15.13 -0.75
CA VAL A 44 -13.10 15.75 -1.36
C VAL A 44 -12.13 16.23 -0.28
N ARG A 45 -10.85 16.27 -0.63
CA ARG A 45 -9.80 16.81 0.24
C ARG A 45 -10.06 18.29 0.55
N GLN A 46 -9.76 18.68 1.78
CA GLN A 46 -9.94 20.06 2.27
C GLN A 46 -8.59 20.75 2.46
N LYS A 47 -8.53 22.04 2.24
CA LYS A 47 -7.34 22.86 2.55
C LYS A 47 -7.07 22.93 4.04
N TRP A 48 -8.13 22.87 4.85
CA TRP A 48 -8.08 22.92 6.30
C TRP A 48 -9.32 22.29 6.92
N PHE A 49 -9.17 21.82 8.17
CA PHE A 49 -10.26 21.37 9.04
C PHE A 49 -10.30 22.22 10.30
N GLY A 50 -11.42 22.24 11.02
CA GLY A 50 -11.59 22.98 12.28
C GLY A 50 -10.69 22.54 13.42
N VAL A 51 -9.97 21.42 13.25
CA VAL A 51 -8.99 20.85 14.19
C VAL A 51 -7.71 20.51 13.43
N ALA A 52 -6.58 20.52 14.11
CA ALA A 52 -5.25 20.39 13.48
C ALA A 52 -4.35 19.35 14.16
N CYS A 53 -4.89 18.28 14.74
CA CYS A 53 -4.06 17.28 15.42
C CYS A 53 -3.36 16.30 14.44
N CYS A 54 -3.98 15.96 13.30
CA CYS A 54 -3.43 14.98 12.38
C CYS A 54 -2.25 15.51 11.55
N PRO A 55 -2.28 16.71 10.92
CA PRO A 55 -1.14 17.20 10.16
C PRO A 55 0.18 17.28 10.94
N PRO A 56 0.21 17.81 12.20
CA PRO A 56 1.44 17.78 13.01
C PRO A 56 1.93 16.37 13.35
N ASN A 57 1.02 15.41 13.58
CA ASN A 57 1.41 14.02 13.84
C ASN A 57 2.08 13.38 12.62
N ILE A 58 1.57 13.66 11.42
CA ILE A 58 2.18 13.19 10.17
C ILE A 58 3.54 13.84 9.97
N ALA A 59 3.63 15.15 10.14
CA ALA A 59 4.90 15.87 10.05
C ALA A 59 5.94 15.28 11.03
N ARG A 60 5.53 14.98 12.26
CA ARG A 60 6.37 14.31 13.25
C ARG A 60 6.81 12.91 12.79
N THR A 61 5.89 12.10 12.28
CA THR A 61 6.20 10.75 11.79
C THR A 61 7.18 10.81 10.63
N LEU A 62 6.96 11.70 9.65
CA LEU A 62 7.87 11.90 8.53
C LEU A 62 9.26 12.34 8.99
N ALA A 63 9.33 13.30 9.94
CA ALA A 63 10.61 13.76 10.50
C ALA A 63 11.36 12.68 11.27
N SER A 64 10.68 11.68 11.80
CA SER A 64 11.28 10.54 12.52
C SER A 64 11.42 9.27 11.68
N MET A 65 11.06 9.29 10.39
CA MET A 65 11.03 8.09 9.53
C MET A 65 12.39 7.41 9.46
N GLY A 66 13.48 8.16 9.44
CA GLY A 66 14.84 7.62 9.45
C GLY A 66 15.12 6.65 10.60
N GLN A 67 14.49 6.86 11.76
CA GLN A 67 14.64 5.99 12.94
C GLN A 67 13.99 4.60 12.76
N TYR A 68 13.16 4.40 11.73
CA TYR A 68 12.46 3.15 11.44
C TYR A 68 13.01 2.41 10.23
N ILE A 69 13.82 3.09 9.40
CA ILE A 69 14.43 2.48 8.20
C ILE A 69 15.50 1.49 8.62
N TYR A 70 16.33 1.85 9.60
CA TYR A 70 17.44 1.03 10.07
C TYR A 70 17.37 0.78 11.58
N PHE A 71 17.81 -0.40 11.99
CA PHE A 71 18.18 -0.72 13.37
C PHE A 71 19.58 -1.27 13.40
N THR A 72 20.23 -1.25 14.57
CA THR A 72 21.58 -1.76 14.74
C THR A 72 21.66 -2.72 15.94
N ASP A 73 22.51 -3.72 15.82
CA ASP A 73 22.93 -4.59 16.90
C ASP A 73 24.40 -4.94 16.70
N LYS A 74 25.29 -4.45 17.58
CA LYS A 74 26.75 -4.58 17.48
C LYS A 74 27.23 -4.11 16.09
N ASN A 75 27.78 -5.05 15.31
CA ASN A 75 28.30 -4.80 13.97
C ASN A 75 27.30 -5.17 12.84
N THR A 76 26.00 -5.21 13.14
CA THR A 76 24.94 -5.54 12.17
C THR A 76 24.02 -4.36 11.97
N ALA A 77 23.84 -3.91 10.73
CA ALA A 77 22.80 -2.99 10.33
C ALA A 77 21.61 -3.76 9.78
N TYR A 78 20.42 -3.51 10.32
CA TYR A 78 19.15 -4.12 9.88
C TYR A 78 18.40 -3.14 9.00
N VAL A 79 18.09 -3.53 7.77
CA VAL A 79 17.26 -2.75 6.84
C VAL A 79 15.81 -3.22 6.97
N ASN A 80 14.95 -2.38 7.58
CA ASN A 80 13.56 -2.71 7.83
C ASN A 80 12.61 -2.19 6.77
N LEU A 81 12.90 -1.01 6.23
CA LEU A 81 12.08 -0.34 5.22
C LEU A 81 12.93 -0.02 4.00
N TYR A 82 12.44 -0.44 2.85
CA TYR A 82 13.08 -0.18 1.56
C TYR A 82 12.55 1.12 0.96
N ILE A 83 12.95 2.24 1.55
CA ILE A 83 12.65 3.60 1.10
C ILE A 83 13.95 4.18 0.52
N SER A 84 13.87 4.84 -0.63
CA SER A 84 15.04 5.50 -1.24
C SER A 84 15.61 6.55 -0.30
N ASN A 85 16.88 6.37 0.08
CA ASN A 85 17.58 7.24 1.02
C ASN A 85 19.10 7.06 0.94
N GLU A 86 19.82 7.93 1.59
CA GLU A 86 21.25 7.80 1.91
C GLU A 86 21.41 7.99 3.42
N ALA A 87 22.15 7.09 4.08
CA ALA A 87 22.36 7.11 5.53
C ALA A 87 23.76 6.62 5.88
N GLN A 88 24.30 7.14 6.97
CA GLN A 88 25.46 6.60 7.66
C GLN A 88 24.98 5.95 8.96
N ILE A 89 25.29 4.67 9.13
CA ILE A 89 24.84 3.83 10.24
C ILE A 89 26.05 3.52 11.10
N GLU A 90 26.08 4.10 12.30
CA GLU A 90 27.13 3.86 13.28
C GLU A 90 26.96 2.46 13.89
N LEU A 91 28.07 1.71 13.98
CA LEU A 91 28.18 0.37 14.56
C LEU A 91 29.25 0.36 15.66
N GLU A 92 29.42 -0.75 16.39
CA GLU A 92 30.43 -0.80 17.46
C GLU A 92 31.86 -0.67 16.92
N GLU A 93 32.13 -1.15 15.71
CA GLU A 93 33.46 -1.15 15.08
C GLU A 93 33.47 -0.39 13.74
N GLY A 94 33.04 0.87 13.75
CA GLY A 94 33.01 1.71 12.56
C GLY A 94 31.61 2.05 12.10
N ALA A 95 31.41 2.23 10.80
CA ALA A 95 30.12 2.63 10.23
C ALA A 95 29.86 1.95 8.89
N LEU A 96 28.60 1.92 8.47
CA LEU A 96 28.19 1.60 7.10
C LEU A 96 27.50 2.82 6.47
N LYS A 97 28.04 3.30 5.35
CA LYS A 97 27.32 4.22 4.49
C LYS A 97 26.45 3.40 3.55
N ILE A 98 25.14 3.62 3.58
CA ILE A 98 24.15 2.86 2.80
C ILE A 98 23.37 3.84 1.94
N GLN A 99 23.30 3.58 0.64
CA GLN A 99 22.42 4.26 -0.29
C GLN A 99 21.40 3.24 -0.81
N ILE A 100 20.10 3.56 -0.73
CA ILE A 100 19.01 2.74 -1.25
C ILE A 100 18.29 3.49 -2.36
N GLU A 101 18.14 2.82 -3.51
CA GLU A 101 17.22 3.18 -4.57
C GLU A 101 16.14 2.09 -4.65
N SER A 102 14.87 2.46 -4.48
CA SER A 102 13.77 1.51 -4.35
C SER A 102 12.60 1.83 -5.25
N ASP A 103 12.18 0.85 -6.02
CA ASP A 103 10.91 0.82 -6.74
C ASP A 103 10.04 -0.37 -6.28
N LEU A 104 10.05 -0.62 -4.96
CA LEU A 104 9.37 -1.74 -4.33
C LEU A 104 7.88 -1.82 -4.69
N THR A 105 7.20 -0.68 -4.74
CA THR A 105 5.73 -0.62 -4.90
C THR A 105 5.27 -0.91 -6.33
N ASN A 106 6.10 -0.63 -7.34
CA ASN A 106 5.76 -0.88 -8.74
C ASN A 106 6.36 -2.20 -9.24
N THR A 107 7.70 -2.30 -9.19
CA THR A 107 8.43 -3.43 -9.78
C THR A 107 8.92 -4.45 -8.77
N GLY A 108 9.03 -4.08 -7.49
CA GLY A 108 9.68 -4.92 -6.46
C GLY A 108 11.21 -4.84 -6.47
N HIS A 109 11.81 -4.00 -7.36
CA HIS A 109 13.24 -3.85 -7.50
C HIS A 109 13.83 -2.86 -6.51
N ILE A 110 14.96 -3.23 -5.88
CA ILE A 110 15.71 -2.41 -4.93
C ILE A 110 17.19 -2.57 -5.23
N ARG A 111 17.89 -1.46 -5.31
CA ARG A 111 19.36 -1.41 -5.41
C ARG A 111 19.92 -0.74 -4.17
N MET A 112 21.01 -1.30 -3.65
CA MET A 112 21.69 -0.77 -2.48
C MET A 112 23.19 -0.71 -2.75
N ALA A 113 23.80 0.45 -2.50
CA ALA A 113 25.25 0.60 -2.45
C ALA A 113 25.68 0.74 -0.99
N ILE A 114 26.62 -0.09 -0.56
CA ILE A 114 27.10 -0.15 0.82
C ILE A 114 28.60 0.08 0.83
N THR A 115 29.04 1.05 1.61
CA THR A 115 30.47 1.37 1.78
C THR A 115 30.79 1.30 3.27
N PRO A 116 31.63 0.34 3.71
CA PRO A 116 32.09 0.28 5.10
C PRO A 116 33.10 1.40 5.38
N ASP A 117 33.04 1.93 6.59
CA ASP A 117 34.02 2.88 7.15
C ASP A 117 34.54 2.29 8.45
N GLY A 118 35.86 2.00 8.50
CA GLY A 118 36.52 1.29 9.58
C GLY A 118 36.97 -0.13 9.21
N GLU A 119 37.77 -0.75 10.08
CA GLU A 119 38.36 -2.08 9.87
C GLU A 119 37.51 -3.25 10.43
N GLY A 120 36.31 -2.97 10.93
CA GLY A 120 35.42 -3.94 11.56
C GLY A 120 34.79 -4.95 10.60
N GLU A 121 34.34 -6.07 11.14
CA GLU A 121 33.50 -7.03 10.41
C GLU A 121 32.06 -6.56 10.43
N HIS A 122 31.61 -5.94 9.34
CA HIS A 122 30.23 -5.44 9.25
C HIS A 122 29.31 -6.47 8.62
N ARG A 123 28.05 -6.46 9.08
CA ARG A 123 26.97 -7.32 8.59
C ARG A 123 25.76 -6.50 8.21
N LEU A 124 25.01 -7.00 7.24
CA LEU A 124 23.74 -6.42 6.81
C LEU A 124 22.64 -7.46 6.95
N ALA A 125 21.55 -7.09 7.61
CA ALA A 125 20.36 -7.91 7.73
C ALA A 125 19.21 -7.30 6.92
N LEU A 126 18.81 -7.97 5.86
CA LEU A 126 17.77 -7.51 4.92
C LEU A 126 16.42 -8.11 5.31
N ARG A 127 15.45 -7.30 5.64
CA ARG A 127 14.10 -7.78 5.95
C ARG A 127 13.44 -8.38 4.71
N ILE A 128 12.87 -9.57 4.84
CA ILE A 128 11.98 -10.17 3.84
C ILE A 128 10.54 -9.97 4.33
N PRO A 129 9.77 -9.05 3.73
CA PRO A 129 8.41 -8.79 4.17
C PRO A 129 7.47 -9.95 3.87
N ASP A 130 6.44 -10.16 4.72
CA ASP A 130 5.48 -11.27 4.60
C ASP A 130 4.60 -11.22 3.32
N TYR A 131 4.53 -10.05 2.68
CA TYR A 131 3.81 -9.91 1.42
C TYR A 131 4.61 -10.35 0.19
N VAL A 132 5.92 -10.60 0.33
CA VAL A 132 6.79 -11.09 -0.74
C VAL A 132 6.53 -12.57 -0.97
N LYS A 133 6.24 -12.95 -2.21
CA LYS A 133 5.99 -14.33 -2.59
C LYS A 133 7.29 -15.10 -2.83
N THR A 134 8.17 -14.54 -3.65
CA THR A 134 9.52 -15.03 -3.91
C THR A 134 10.50 -13.87 -4.04
N TYR A 135 11.79 -14.14 -3.92
CA TYR A 135 12.81 -13.11 -4.06
C TYR A 135 14.09 -13.63 -4.67
N THR A 136 14.82 -12.74 -5.31
CA THR A 136 16.20 -12.95 -5.74
C THR A 136 17.06 -11.84 -5.16
N ILE A 137 18.18 -12.19 -4.54
CA ILE A 137 19.16 -11.23 -4.02
C ILE A 137 20.50 -11.51 -4.66
N LYS A 138 21.14 -10.45 -5.17
CA LYS A 138 22.48 -10.50 -5.72
C LYS A 138 23.41 -9.64 -4.89
N ARG A 139 24.63 -10.09 -4.69
CA ARG A 139 25.77 -9.33 -4.18
C ARG A 139 26.81 -9.21 -5.28
N ASP A 140 27.16 -8.00 -5.68
CA ASP A 140 28.15 -7.71 -6.73
C ASP A 140 27.86 -8.52 -8.02
N GLY A 141 26.58 -8.51 -8.44
CA GLY A 141 26.06 -9.20 -9.61
C GLY A 141 25.89 -10.72 -9.47
N LYS A 142 26.29 -11.31 -8.35
CA LYS A 142 26.18 -12.79 -8.12
C LYS A 142 25.03 -13.12 -7.20
N ILE A 143 24.18 -14.09 -7.61
CA ILE A 143 23.06 -14.54 -6.80
C ILE A 143 23.56 -15.13 -5.48
N LEU A 144 23.04 -14.60 -4.38
CA LEU A 144 23.26 -15.15 -3.04
C LEU A 144 22.44 -16.44 -2.88
N ARG A 145 23.15 -17.58 -2.89
CA ARG A 145 22.58 -18.88 -2.60
C ARG A 145 22.92 -19.27 -1.16
N ASN A 146 21.96 -19.86 -0.44
CA ASN A 146 22.16 -20.34 0.94
C ASN A 146 22.42 -19.24 2.00
N ALA A 147 21.96 -18.01 1.78
CA ALA A 147 22.01 -17.00 2.83
C ALA A 147 21.13 -17.42 4.02
N ARG A 148 21.63 -17.18 5.23
CA ARG A 148 20.89 -17.53 6.45
C ARG A 148 19.71 -16.57 6.64
N ILE A 149 18.52 -17.13 6.84
CA ILE A 149 17.33 -16.37 7.23
C ILE A 149 17.04 -16.63 8.71
N SER A 150 16.86 -15.56 9.47
CA SER A 150 16.46 -15.61 10.87
C SER A 150 15.47 -14.50 11.16
N GLN A 151 14.33 -14.82 11.76
CA GLN A 151 13.28 -13.86 12.13
C GLN A 151 12.89 -12.88 11.00
N SER A 152 12.70 -13.40 9.79
CA SER A 152 12.40 -12.63 8.57
C SER A 152 13.53 -11.73 8.06
N TYR A 153 14.77 -11.90 8.54
CA TYR A 153 15.94 -11.22 7.99
C TYR A 153 16.88 -12.19 7.31
N LEU A 154 17.31 -11.81 6.12
CA LEU A 154 18.39 -12.46 5.39
C LEU A 154 19.71 -11.79 5.79
N LEU A 155 20.66 -12.57 6.31
CA LEU A 155 21.94 -12.06 6.78
C LEU A 155 22.99 -12.13 5.68
N ILE A 156 23.66 -10.98 5.44
CA ILE A 156 24.85 -10.84 4.61
C ILE A 156 26.02 -10.54 5.51
N GLU A 157 26.99 -11.44 5.53
CA GLU A 157 28.21 -11.35 6.34
C GLU A 157 29.38 -10.77 5.54
N ASP A 158 30.47 -10.42 6.20
CA ASP A 158 31.75 -10.02 5.62
C ASP A 158 31.65 -8.82 4.64
N ILE A 159 31.05 -7.73 5.07
CA ILE A 159 31.07 -6.47 4.31
C ILE A 159 32.35 -5.70 4.71
N LYS A 160 33.42 -5.91 3.93
CA LYS A 160 34.77 -5.34 4.16
C LYS A 160 35.18 -4.30 3.11
N GLU A 161 34.44 -4.27 2.00
CA GLU A 161 34.68 -3.36 0.88
C GLU A 161 33.37 -2.87 0.31
N GLN A 162 33.43 -1.90 -0.59
CA GLN A 162 32.24 -1.42 -1.27
C GLN A 162 31.50 -2.59 -1.94
N THR A 163 30.23 -2.72 -1.62
CA THR A 163 29.38 -3.85 -2.01
C THR A 163 28.08 -3.33 -2.62
N GLU A 164 27.66 -3.90 -3.73
CA GLU A 164 26.37 -3.64 -4.33
C GLU A 164 25.40 -4.81 -4.04
N ILE A 165 24.19 -4.49 -3.57
CA ILE A 165 23.12 -5.46 -3.36
C ILE A 165 21.94 -5.09 -4.26
N GLU A 166 21.53 -6.03 -5.10
CA GLU A 166 20.29 -5.96 -5.86
C GLU A 166 19.27 -6.92 -5.27
N ILE A 167 18.04 -6.46 -5.08
CA ILE A 167 16.92 -7.26 -4.58
C ILE A 167 15.78 -7.16 -5.57
N ASP A 168 15.28 -8.31 -5.99
CA ASP A 168 14.06 -8.44 -6.79
C ASP A 168 13.03 -9.20 -5.96
N PHE A 169 12.00 -8.51 -5.47
CA PHE A 169 10.87 -9.09 -4.75
C PHE A 169 9.69 -9.34 -5.70
N GLU A 170 9.18 -10.56 -5.76
CA GLU A 170 7.89 -10.84 -6.39
C GLU A 170 6.78 -10.44 -5.44
N VAL A 171 6.07 -9.35 -5.76
CA VAL A 171 5.01 -8.76 -4.93
C VAL A 171 3.71 -8.71 -5.73
N PRO A 172 3.00 -9.85 -5.89
CA PRO A 172 1.77 -9.89 -6.65
C PRO A 172 0.61 -9.22 -5.91
N ALA A 173 -0.31 -8.65 -6.67
CA ALA A 173 -1.61 -8.27 -6.16
C ALA A 173 -2.38 -9.49 -5.64
N LYS A 174 -3.13 -9.31 -4.55
CA LYS A 174 -3.96 -10.37 -3.96
C LYS A 174 -5.17 -9.82 -3.23
N PHE A 175 -6.23 -10.62 -3.18
CA PHE A 175 -7.35 -10.37 -2.28
C PHE A 175 -7.01 -10.80 -0.85
N VAL A 176 -7.43 -10.00 0.11
CA VAL A 176 -7.31 -10.30 1.55
C VAL A 176 -8.68 -10.22 2.20
N ARG A 177 -8.90 -11.05 3.22
CA ARG A 177 -10.10 -11.05 4.06
C ARG A 177 -9.76 -10.56 5.44
N ALA A 178 -10.69 -9.85 6.06
CA ALA A 178 -10.56 -9.51 7.47
C ALA A 178 -10.75 -10.75 8.36
N ASN A 179 -10.22 -10.69 9.59
CA ASN A 179 -10.54 -11.68 10.60
C ASN A 179 -12.06 -11.64 10.87
N PRO A 180 -12.76 -12.79 11.04
CA PRO A 180 -14.20 -12.82 11.27
C PRO A 180 -14.69 -12.02 12.48
N ASN A 181 -13.81 -11.67 13.42
CA ASN A 181 -14.14 -10.79 14.54
C ASN A 181 -14.30 -9.31 14.12
N VAL A 182 -13.85 -8.92 12.92
CA VAL A 182 -14.11 -7.61 12.29
C VAL A 182 -15.44 -7.74 11.55
N ARG A 183 -16.53 -7.51 12.27
CA ARG A 183 -17.89 -7.84 11.81
C ARG A 183 -18.34 -7.05 10.59
N GLU A 184 -17.94 -5.78 10.47
CA GLU A 184 -18.28 -4.91 9.35
C GLU A 184 -17.71 -5.41 8.01
N ASP A 185 -16.62 -6.17 8.05
CA ASP A 185 -15.95 -6.67 6.86
C ASP A 185 -16.21 -8.17 6.59
N ALA A 186 -17.11 -8.77 7.36
CA ALA A 186 -17.50 -10.17 7.14
C ALA A 186 -18.13 -10.35 5.75
N GLY A 187 -17.63 -11.32 4.98
CA GLY A 187 -18.08 -11.57 3.61
C GLY A 187 -17.55 -10.57 2.58
N LYS A 188 -16.57 -9.75 2.96
CA LYS A 188 -15.90 -8.81 2.07
C LYS A 188 -14.42 -9.16 1.87
N VAL A 189 -13.85 -8.62 0.81
CA VAL A 189 -12.42 -8.71 0.46
C VAL A 189 -11.90 -7.34 0.08
N ALA A 190 -10.65 -7.08 0.43
CA ALA A 190 -9.89 -5.93 -0.03
C ALA A 190 -8.77 -6.38 -0.96
N LEU A 191 -8.34 -5.49 -1.86
CA LEU A 191 -7.25 -5.73 -2.79
C LEU A 191 -5.99 -5.06 -2.28
N VAL A 192 -4.87 -5.80 -2.26
CA VAL A 192 -3.58 -5.29 -1.81
C VAL A 192 -2.46 -5.72 -2.76
N LYS A 193 -1.42 -4.88 -2.87
CA LYS A 193 -0.16 -5.21 -3.55
C LYS A 193 0.99 -4.72 -2.67
N GLY A 194 1.75 -5.66 -2.10
CA GLY A 194 2.78 -5.33 -1.13
C GLY A 194 2.23 -4.53 0.05
N PRO A 195 2.82 -3.36 0.36
CA PRO A 195 2.35 -2.50 1.44
C PRO A 195 1.14 -1.62 1.05
N LEU A 196 0.71 -1.63 -0.22
CA LEU A 196 -0.34 -0.76 -0.73
C LEU A 196 -1.71 -1.45 -0.64
N VAL A 197 -2.70 -0.72 -0.13
CA VAL A 197 -4.12 -1.02 -0.25
C VAL A 197 -4.64 -0.39 -1.53
N TYR A 198 -5.61 -1.04 -2.18
CA TYR A 198 -6.26 -0.56 -3.39
C TYR A 198 -7.73 -0.28 -3.15
N CYS A 199 -8.30 0.61 -3.93
CA CYS A 199 -9.72 0.94 -3.89
C CYS A 199 -10.32 1.02 -5.31
N LEU A 200 -11.63 0.87 -5.37
CA LEU A 200 -12.43 1.24 -6.53
C LEU A 200 -12.86 2.69 -6.41
N GLU A 201 -12.88 3.42 -7.51
CA GLU A 201 -13.50 4.74 -7.62
C GLU A 201 -14.64 4.69 -8.64
N GLU A 202 -15.70 5.46 -8.38
CA GLU A 202 -16.85 5.63 -9.27
C GLU A 202 -16.41 6.02 -10.69
N THR A 203 -15.41 6.88 -10.82
CA THR A 203 -14.93 7.38 -12.11
C THR A 203 -14.44 6.28 -13.06
N ASP A 204 -13.99 5.12 -12.54
CA ASP A 204 -13.57 3.97 -13.33
C ASP A 204 -14.63 2.85 -13.39
N ASN A 205 -15.51 2.74 -12.36
CA ASN A 205 -16.34 1.57 -12.13
C ASN A 205 -17.86 1.87 -12.10
N GLY A 206 -18.22 3.16 -12.32
CA GLY A 206 -19.61 3.63 -12.24
C GLY A 206 -20.13 3.73 -10.81
N GLU A 207 -21.33 4.29 -10.68
CA GLU A 207 -22.02 4.55 -9.39
C GLU A 207 -22.39 3.27 -8.65
N ASN A 208 -22.73 3.41 -7.37
CA ASN A 208 -23.19 2.33 -6.49
C ASN A 208 -22.16 1.19 -6.37
N LEU A 209 -20.93 1.54 -5.98
CA LEU A 209 -19.83 0.59 -5.78
C LEU A 209 -20.16 -0.55 -4.80
N PRO A 210 -20.96 -0.34 -3.72
CA PRO A 210 -21.38 -1.43 -2.82
C PRO A 210 -22.25 -2.52 -3.48
N SER A 211 -22.76 -2.29 -4.71
CA SER A 211 -23.48 -3.31 -5.48
C SER A 211 -22.55 -4.30 -6.21
N ILE A 212 -21.24 -4.11 -6.11
CA ILE A 212 -20.22 -4.92 -6.78
C ILE A 212 -19.85 -6.14 -5.93
N PHE A 213 -19.78 -7.29 -6.60
CA PHE A 213 -19.36 -8.58 -6.05
C PHE A 213 -18.19 -9.12 -6.86
N VAL A 214 -17.20 -9.71 -6.18
CA VAL A 214 -16.00 -10.21 -6.83
C VAL A 214 -15.74 -11.68 -6.47
N ASN A 215 -15.24 -12.43 -7.47
CA ASN A 215 -14.73 -13.77 -7.25
C ASN A 215 -13.21 -13.68 -7.01
N THR A 216 -12.76 -14.20 -5.90
CA THR A 216 -11.33 -14.14 -5.52
C THR A 216 -10.45 -15.17 -6.25
N LYS A 217 -11.06 -16.12 -6.99
CA LYS A 217 -10.37 -17.17 -7.75
C LYS A 217 -10.15 -16.76 -9.22
N GLN A 218 -9.72 -15.53 -9.45
CA GLN A 218 -9.45 -14.98 -10.77
C GLN A 218 -8.04 -14.41 -10.87
N GLU A 219 -7.58 -14.21 -12.09
CA GLU A 219 -6.33 -13.50 -12.35
C GLU A 219 -6.51 -11.99 -12.12
N LEU A 220 -5.51 -11.39 -11.49
CA LEU A 220 -5.41 -9.95 -11.29
C LEU A 220 -4.38 -9.40 -12.27
N LYS A 221 -4.83 -8.56 -13.21
CA LYS A 221 -3.97 -7.97 -14.23
C LYS A 221 -3.39 -6.65 -13.75
N GLU A 222 -2.12 -6.65 -13.42
CA GLU A 222 -1.37 -5.46 -13.03
C GLU A 222 -0.87 -4.70 -14.28
N THR A 223 -1.01 -3.37 -14.27
CA THR A 223 -0.54 -2.52 -15.36
C THR A 223 0.00 -1.20 -14.80
N PHE A 224 1.26 -0.87 -15.09
CA PHE A 224 1.79 0.44 -14.77
C PHE A 224 1.29 1.47 -15.79
N GLU A 225 0.56 2.49 -15.34
CA GLU A 225 0.02 3.58 -16.15
C GLU A 225 0.81 4.86 -15.82
N SER A 226 1.79 5.22 -16.65
CA SER A 226 2.70 6.37 -16.43
C SER A 226 1.99 7.71 -16.38
N GLU A 227 0.93 7.87 -17.20
CA GLU A 227 0.18 9.11 -17.32
C GLU A 227 -0.92 9.24 -16.25
N LEU A 228 -1.28 8.14 -15.61
CA LEU A 228 -2.30 8.17 -14.57
C LEU A 228 -1.68 8.59 -13.25
N LEU A 229 -2.18 9.71 -12.67
CA LEU A 229 -1.82 10.17 -11.33
C LEU A 229 -0.28 10.26 -11.09
N GLY A 230 0.48 10.59 -12.17
CA GLY A 230 1.95 10.69 -12.14
C GLY A 230 2.69 9.35 -12.08
N GLY A 231 2.06 8.29 -12.55
CA GLY A 231 2.58 6.92 -12.62
C GLY A 231 2.16 6.07 -11.43
N VAL A 232 1.24 5.15 -11.67
CA VAL A 232 0.75 4.18 -10.68
C VAL A 232 0.51 2.82 -11.32
N THR A 233 0.69 1.76 -10.56
CA THR A 233 0.24 0.43 -10.97
C THR A 233 -1.24 0.31 -10.68
N THR A 234 -2.05 0.07 -11.71
CA THR A 234 -3.47 -0.25 -11.60
C THR A 234 -3.68 -1.76 -11.63
N ILE A 235 -4.79 -2.22 -11.07
CA ILE A 235 -5.15 -3.64 -11.08
C ILE A 235 -6.53 -3.79 -11.71
N ARG A 236 -6.60 -4.59 -12.79
CA ARG A 236 -7.84 -4.90 -13.50
C ARG A 236 -8.26 -6.33 -13.23
N PHE A 237 -9.56 -6.52 -13.05
CA PHE A 237 -10.18 -7.81 -12.77
C PHE A 237 -11.68 -7.75 -13.11
N THR A 238 -12.37 -8.86 -13.02
CA THR A 238 -13.79 -8.94 -13.30
C THR A 238 -14.63 -9.00 -12.03
N GLY A 239 -15.85 -8.54 -12.11
CA GLY A 239 -16.83 -8.62 -11.05
C GLY A 239 -18.25 -8.78 -11.62
N LYS A 240 -19.19 -8.84 -10.69
CA LYS A 240 -20.61 -8.76 -11.01
C LYS A 240 -21.22 -7.58 -10.29
N LYS A 241 -22.02 -6.80 -10.97
CA LYS A 241 -22.75 -5.67 -10.41
C LYS A 241 -24.22 -5.97 -10.38
N LEU A 242 -24.89 -5.66 -9.27
CA LEU A 242 -26.32 -5.81 -9.15
C LEU A 242 -27.01 -4.86 -10.13
N ASN A 243 -27.86 -5.39 -11.00
CA ASN A 243 -28.63 -4.59 -11.93
C ASN A 243 -29.77 -3.88 -11.21
N MET A 244 -29.61 -2.55 -11.05
CA MET A 244 -30.58 -1.72 -10.35
C MET A 244 -31.85 -1.44 -11.17
N ASP A 245 -31.81 -1.55 -12.49
CA ASP A 245 -32.95 -1.32 -13.38
C ASP A 245 -34.06 -2.37 -13.17
N THR A 246 -33.74 -3.48 -12.52
CA THR A 246 -34.71 -4.54 -12.19
C THR A 246 -35.54 -4.22 -10.96
N TRP A 247 -35.19 -3.19 -10.19
CA TRP A 247 -35.94 -2.77 -9.01
C TRP A 247 -37.16 -1.94 -9.39
N GLN A 248 -38.26 -2.10 -8.61
CA GLN A 248 -39.43 -1.25 -8.78
C GLN A 248 -39.17 0.16 -8.24
N ASP A 249 -39.61 1.18 -8.95
CA ASP A 249 -39.52 2.56 -8.50
C ASP A 249 -40.08 2.73 -7.08
N GLY A 250 -39.26 3.26 -6.19
CA GLY A 250 -39.59 3.54 -4.79
C GLY A 250 -39.63 2.31 -3.86
N ALA A 251 -39.33 1.10 -4.34
CA ALA A 251 -39.25 -0.07 -3.48
C ALA A 251 -37.92 -0.10 -2.74
N LEU A 252 -37.98 -0.18 -1.39
CA LEU A 252 -36.79 -0.31 -0.54
C LEU A 252 -36.41 -1.78 -0.27
N TYR A 253 -37.34 -2.69 -0.45
CA TYR A 253 -37.16 -4.12 -0.20
C TYR A 253 -37.83 -4.94 -1.31
N ASP A 254 -37.17 -6.05 -1.69
CA ASP A 254 -37.67 -6.96 -2.72
C ASP A 254 -37.44 -8.43 -2.30
N THR A 255 -38.29 -9.32 -2.79
CA THR A 255 -38.19 -10.77 -2.61
C THR A 255 -37.83 -11.51 -3.88
N ARG A 256 -37.67 -10.81 -4.99
CA ARG A 256 -37.26 -11.38 -6.28
C ARG A 256 -35.77 -11.77 -6.26
N GLU A 257 -35.43 -12.70 -7.10
CA GLU A 257 -34.05 -13.08 -7.32
C GLU A 257 -33.25 -11.88 -7.89
N GLN A 258 -32.06 -11.68 -7.36
CA GLN A 258 -31.19 -10.58 -7.78
C GLN A 258 -30.59 -10.87 -9.16
N VAL A 259 -30.62 -9.89 -10.03
CA VAL A 259 -30.02 -9.95 -11.39
C VAL A 259 -28.68 -9.23 -11.36
N PHE A 260 -27.66 -9.89 -11.88
CA PHE A 260 -26.30 -9.35 -11.94
C PHE A 260 -25.83 -9.21 -13.40
N GLU A 261 -25.01 -8.20 -13.62
CA GLU A 261 -24.27 -7.97 -14.87
C GLU A 261 -22.79 -8.17 -14.66
N ASP A 262 -22.10 -8.72 -15.66
CA ASP A 262 -20.66 -8.82 -15.65
C ASP A 262 -20.05 -7.44 -15.88
N ILE A 263 -19.03 -7.08 -15.10
CA ILE A 263 -18.35 -5.80 -15.16
C ILE A 263 -16.83 -5.99 -15.11
N GLU A 264 -16.13 -5.19 -15.91
CA GLU A 264 -14.69 -5.01 -15.78
C GLU A 264 -14.40 -3.95 -14.72
N LEU A 265 -13.51 -4.27 -13.79
CA LEU A 265 -13.16 -3.41 -12.66
C LEU A 265 -11.72 -2.93 -12.80
N LYS A 266 -11.51 -1.67 -12.40
CA LYS A 266 -10.20 -1.05 -12.29
C LYS A 266 -10.01 -0.50 -10.89
N ALA A 267 -9.00 -1.02 -10.19
CA ALA A 267 -8.59 -0.52 -8.88
C ALA A 267 -7.30 0.31 -8.99
N ILE A 268 -7.21 1.34 -8.18
CA ILE A 268 -6.03 2.19 -8.03
C ILE A 268 -5.51 2.13 -6.59
N PRO A 269 -4.23 2.51 -6.33
CA PRO A 269 -3.75 2.63 -4.97
C PRO A 269 -4.61 3.59 -4.15
N TYR A 270 -5.05 3.17 -2.96
CA TYR A 270 -5.94 3.93 -2.09
C TYR A 270 -5.43 5.35 -1.79
N HIS A 271 -4.12 5.55 -1.65
CA HIS A 271 -3.56 6.88 -1.42
C HIS A 271 -3.75 7.84 -2.60
N CYS A 272 -4.16 7.34 -3.76
CA CYS A 272 -4.40 8.13 -4.96
C CYS A 272 -5.86 8.53 -5.16
N TRP A 273 -6.80 8.03 -4.34
CA TRP A 273 -8.23 8.31 -4.53
C TRP A 273 -8.55 9.80 -4.41
N ASP A 274 -9.63 10.24 -5.05
CA ASP A 274 -10.09 11.64 -5.11
C ASP A 274 -9.04 12.65 -5.63
N ASN A 275 -8.12 12.21 -6.50
CA ASN A 275 -7.24 13.11 -7.25
C ASN A 275 -7.74 13.35 -8.69
N ARG A 276 -8.95 12.86 -8.99
CA ARG A 276 -9.61 12.99 -10.30
C ARG A 276 -11.01 13.59 -10.12
N LYS A 277 -12.04 12.94 -10.64
CA LYS A 277 -13.43 13.35 -10.43
C LYS A 277 -13.92 12.86 -9.07
N THR A 278 -14.58 13.72 -8.32
CA THR A 278 -15.27 13.34 -7.07
C THR A 278 -16.35 12.29 -7.35
N GLY A 279 -16.45 11.30 -6.51
CA GLY A 279 -17.42 10.22 -6.60
C GLY A 279 -17.29 9.25 -5.43
N GLU A 280 -17.97 8.11 -5.55
CA GLU A 280 -17.86 7.03 -4.58
C GLU A 280 -16.44 6.42 -4.56
N MET A 281 -16.06 5.91 -3.40
CA MET A 281 -14.82 5.13 -3.22
C MET A 281 -15.11 3.93 -2.33
N LEU A 282 -14.55 2.77 -2.68
CA LEU A 282 -14.74 1.53 -1.93
C LEU A 282 -13.46 0.70 -1.85
N VAL A 283 -13.07 0.29 -0.64
CA VAL A 283 -11.96 -0.63 -0.38
C VAL A 283 -12.46 -2.07 -0.23
N TRP A 284 -13.49 -2.28 0.60
CA TRP A 284 -14.01 -3.61 0.95
C TRP A 284 -15.16 -4.01 0.03
N MET A 285 -14.87 -4.84 -0.97
CA MET A 285 -15.83 -5.38 -1.94
C MET A 285 -16.51 -6.64 -1.39
N LYS A 286 -17.76 -6.89 -1.76
CA LYS A 286 -18.46 -8.14 -1.42
C LYS A 286 -17.85 -9.32 -2.15
N GLU A 287 -17.61 -10.43 -1.42
CA GLU A 287 -17.11 -11.66 -2.04
C GLU A 287 -18.28 -12.51 -2.56
N MET A 288 -18.15 -13.01 -3.78
CA MET A 288 -19.05 -14.01 -4.36
C MET A 288 -18.40 -15.39 -4.26
N PHE A 289 -19.14 -16.36 -3.71
CA PHE A 289 -18.70 -17.74 -3.52
C PHE A 289 -19.03 -18.64 -4.70
#